data_6f5586bfee0fe1e988703cfdfef24a98
#
_entry.id   6f5586bfee0fe1e988703cfdfef24a98
#
_cell.length_a   1.000
_cell.length_b   1.000
_cell.length_c   1.000
_cell.angle_alpha   90.00
_cell.angle_beta   90.00
_cell.angle_gamma   90.00
#
_symmetry.space_group_name_H-M   'P 1'
#
loop_
_entity.id
_entity.type
_entity.pdbx_description
1 polymer ?
#
loop_
_entity_poly.entity_id
_entity_poly.type
_entity_poly.pdbx_seq_one_letter_code
_entity_poly.pdbx_strand_id
1 'polypeptide(L)'
;TSEIANIITLYNLLEDEKSKNVFMDILKFKLTEDYFYTISTKDKASLQYFDKEVINISDDEVFIDCGGYNGDTIASFLKFTNGKFKHIYSYEPEEINFKKLNDYISSLESKDKITTIKAGVYYKNKTFYLSGQSSATTCTETITDKKAEVISIDESINHIPTFIKMDIESFEIQALLKAIKNIKEHKPKLAICIY
;
A
#
# COMPACT_ATOMS: atom_id res chain seq x y z
N THR A 1 -22.34 -20.23 -3.74
CA THR A 1 -21.97 -21.18 -2.65
C THR A 1 -20.48 -21.14 -2.32
N SER A 2 -19.57 -21.00 -3.28
CA SER A 2 -18.12 -20.87 -3.01
C SER A 2 -17.77 -19.53 -2.34
N GLU A 3 -18.41 -18.44 -2.74
CA GLU A 3 -18.18 -17.10 -2.18
C GLU A 3 -18.57 -17.01 -0.72
N ILE A 4 -19.69 -17.56 -0.31
CA ILE A 4 -20.11 -17.62 1.11
C ILE A 4 -19.10 -18.40 1.96
N ALA A 5 -18.59 -19.51 1.44
CA ALA A 5 -17.57 -20.29 2.12
C ALA A 5 -16.27 -19.48 2.31
N ASN A 6 -15.87 -18.70 1.29
CA ASN A 6 -14.71 -17.80 1.37
C ASN A 6 -14.92 -16.69 2.41
N ILE A 7 -16.11 -16.09 2.45
CA ILE A 7 -16.46 -15.06 3.44
C ILE A 7 -16.37 -15.61 4.86
N ILE A 8 -16.95 -16.81 5.10
CA ILE A 8 -16.87 -17.48 6.40
C ILE A 8 -15.42 -17.81 6.76
N THR A 9 -14.63 -18.28 5.80
CA THR A 9 -13.21 -18.57 6.01
C THR A 9 -12.44 -17.32 6.40
N LEU A 10 -12.63 -16.21 5.68
CA LEU A 10 -11.99 -14.92 6.00
C LEU A 10 -12.39 -14.43 7.39
N TYR A 11 -13.69 -14.46 7.73
CA TYR A 11 -14.16 -14.05 9.04
C TYR A 11 -13.48 -14.85 10.17
N ASN A 12 -13.33 -16.18 9.98
CA ASN A 12 -12.71 -17.05 10.98
C ASN A 12 -11.18 -16.88 11.07
N LEU A 13 -10.53 -16.29 10.07
CA LEU A 13 -9.10 -15.95 10.07
C LEU A 13 -8.80 -14.64 10.83
N LEU A 14 -9.82 -13.81 11.05
CA LEU A 14 -9.64 -12.57 11.81
C LEU A 14 -9.52 -12.90 13.31
N GLU A 15 -8.46 -12.40 13.95
CA GLU A 15 -8.17 -12.74 15.35
C GLU A 15 -9.02 -11.95 16.35
N ASP A 16 -9.19 -10.66 16.11
CA ASP A 16 -9.82 -9.75 17.05
C ASP A 16 -11.26 -9.35 16.67
N GLU A 17 -12.04 -8.95 17.68
CA GLU A 17 -13.44 -8.58 17.50
C GLU A 17 -13.61 -7.26 16.71
N LYS A 18 -12.64 -6.33 16.78
CA LYS A 18 -12.68 -5.08 16.00
C LYS A 18 -12.62 -5.40 14.52
N SER A 19 -11.65 -6.23 14.10
CA SER A 19 -11.50 -6.68 12.72
C SER A 19 -12.73 -7.42 12.20
N LYS A 20 -13.33 -8.31 13.02
CA LYS A 20 -14.56 -9.01 12.67
C LYS A 20 -15.74 -8.06 12.48
N ASN A 21 -15.89 -7.07 13.36
CA ASN A 21 -16.96 -6.07 13.26
C ASN A 21 -16.79 -5.20 12.01
N VAL A 22 -15.56 -4.70 11.74
CA VAL A 22 -15.26 -3.93 10.52
C VAL A 22 -15.57 -4.75 9.27
N PHE A 23 -15.15 -6.02 9.24
CA PHE A 23 -15.43 -6.91 8.12
C PHE A 23 -16.95 -7.09 7.89
N MET A 24 -17.70 -7.32 8.95
CA MET A 24 -19.17 -7.45 8.86
C MET A 24 -19.85 -6.15 8.44
N ASP A 25 -19.38 -5.00 8.89
CA ASP A 25 -19.94 -3.70 8.53
C ASP A 25 -19.64 -3.38 7.04
N ILE A 26 -18.46 -3.71 6.54
CA ILE A 26 -18.13 -3.60 5.11
C ILE A 26 -19.05 -4.51 4.28
N LEU A 27 -19.29 -5.76 4.70
CA LEU A 27 -20.22 -6.67 4.02
C LEU A 27 -21.65 -6.12 4.00
N LYS A 28 -22.14 -5.60 5.12
CA LYS A 28 -23.47 -4.96 5.19
C LYS A 28 -23.54 -3.76 4.24
N PHE A 29 -22.52 -2.89 4.25
CA PHE A 29 -22.44 -1.78 3.31
C PHE A 29 -22.50 -2.24 1.85
N LYS A 30 -21.70 -3.23 1.47
CA LYS A 30 -21.68 -3.77 0.09
C LYS A 30 -23.04 -4.38 -0.32
N LEU A 31 -23.80 -4.92 0.61
CA LEU A 31 -25.11 -5.52 0.35
C LEU A 31 -26.26 -4.51 0.34
N THR A 32 -26.17 -3.45 1.13
CA THR A 32 -27.30 -2.53 1.36
C THR A 32 -27.06 -1.14 0.77
N GLU A 33 -25.81 -0.80 0.44
CA GLU A 33 -25.34 0.55 0.05
C GLU A 33 -25.63 1.61 1.15
N ASP A 34 -25.91 1.17 2.39
CA ASP A 34 -26.19 2.07 3.50
C ASP A 34 -24.88 2.53 4.15
N TYR A 35 -24.58 3.80 3.98
CA TYR A 35 -23.37 4.45 4.54
C TYR A 35 -23.31 4.45 6.07
N PHE A 36 -24.40 4.16 6.77
CA PHE A 36 -24.39 4.02 8.22
C PHE A 36 -23.34 3.01 8.69
N TYR A 37 -23.19 1.89 7.96
CA TYR A 37 -22.21 0.84 8.28
C TYR A 37 -20.76 1.26 8.09
N THR A 38 -20.49 2.36 7.38
CA THR A 38 -19.12 2.85 7.18
C THR A 38 -18.70 3.87 8.25
N ILE A 39 -19.64 4.39 9.05
CA ILE A 39 -19.34 5.45 10.03
C ILE A 39 -18.42 4.95 11.13
N SER A 40 -18.65 3.74 11.63
CA SER A 40 -17.86 3.10 12.69
C SER A 40 -16.47 2.66 12.22
N THR A 41 -16.28 2.52 10.89
CA THR A 41 -15.03 2.03 10.28
C THR A 41 -14.12 3.15 9.81
N LYS A 42 -14.58 4.42 9.88
CA LYS A 42 -13.78 5.57 9.45
C LYS A 42 -12.73 5.94 10.48
N ASP A 43 -11.50 5.55 10.21
CA ASP A 43 -10.35 6.10 10.92
C ASP A 43 -9.93 7.48 10.38
N LYS A 44 -9.14 8.22 11.18
CA LYS A 44 -8.48 9.43 10.67
C LYS A 44 -7.54 9.03 9.54
N ALA A 45 -7.53 9.76 8.44
CA ALA A 45 -6.67 9.49 7.28
C ALA A 45 -5.19 9.30 7.65
N SER A 46 -4.70 9.98 8.70
CA SER A 46 -3.33 9.83 9.21
C SER A 46 -3.06 8.48 9.91
N LEU A 47 -4.09 7.69 10.20
CA LEU A 47 -3.99 6.38 10.84
C LEU A 47 -4.34 5.23 9.90
N GLN A 48 -4.74 5.52 8.67
CA GLN A 48 -5.21 4.54 7.69
C GLN A 48 -4.30 3.31 7.56
N TYR A 49 -2.98 3.51 7.58
CA TYR A 49 -1.98 2.44 7.45
C TYR A 49 -1.17 2.21 8.72
N PHE A 50 -1.38 3.03 9.77
CA PHE A 50 -0.52 3.12 10.94
C PHE A 50 -1.31 3.03 12.24
N ASP A 51 -2.26 2.09 12.31
CA ASP A 51 -3.02 1.82 13.52
C ASP A 51 -2.15 1.09 14.56
N LYS A 52 -1.88 1.75 15.69
CA LYS A 52 -1.08 1.21 16.79
C LYS A 52 -1.69 0.00 17.49
N GLU A 53 -2.99 -0.20 17.36
CA GLU A 53 -3.67 -1.38 17.91
C GLU A 53 -3.39 -2.63 17.05
N VAL A 54 -3.05 -2.45 15.76
CA VAL A 54 -2.83 -3.53 14.81
C VAL A 54 -1.35 -3.65 14.43
N ILE A 55 -0.66 -2.52 14.24
CA ILE A 55 0.70 -2.48 13.72
C ILE A 55 1.69 -2.05 14.81
N ASN A 56 2.57 -2.97 15.18
CA ASN A 56 3.70 -2.68 16.06
C ASN A 56 4.95 -2.42 15.22
N ILE A 57 5.53 -1.21 15.32
CA ILE A 57 6.67 -0.74 14.53
C ILE A 57 7.93 -0.67 15.40
N SER A 58 9.05 -1.14 14.82
CA SER A 58 10.38 -1.04 15.42
C SER A 58 11.17 0.18 14.89
N ASP A 59 12.27 0.53 15.55
CA ASP A 59 13.14 1.65 15.15
C ASP A 59 13.98 1.33 13.88
N ASP A 60 13.99 0.08 13.43
CA ASP A 60 14.77 -0.42 12.28
C ASP A 60 13.88 -0.92 11.12
N GLU A 61 12.68 -0.37 10.97
CA GLU A 61 11.77 -0.72 9.88
C GLU A 61 12.39 -0.48 8.51
N VAL A 62 12.21 -1.46 7.62
CA VAL A 62 12.34 -1.31 6.18
C VAL A 62 10.94 -1.22 5.60
N PHE A 63 10.52 -0.02 5.25
CA PHE A 63 9.18 0.29 4.78
C PHE A 63 9.13 0.32 3.26
N ILE A 64 8.18 -0.42 2.69
CA ILE A 64 7.88 -0.43 1.26
C ILE A 64 6.54 0.29 1.05
N ASP A 65 6.58 1.43 0.39
CA ASP A 65 5.42 2.25 0.06
C ASP A 65 5.09 2.09 -1.43
N CYS A 66 4.13 1.25 -1.75
CA CYS A 66 3.61 1.07 -3.10
C CYS A 66 2.46 2.05 -3.34
N GLY A 67 2.67 3.01 -4.24
CA GLY A 67 1.78 4.16 -4.45
C GLY A 67 2.19 5.33 -3.57
N GLY A 68 3.37 5.93 -3.87
CA GLY A 68 3.98 6.99 -3.06
C GLY A 68 3.34 8.36 -3.25
N TYR A 69 2.58 8.55 -4.35
CA TYR A 69 1.87 9.78 -4.70
C TYR A 69 2.75 11.04 -4.53
N ASN A 70 2.46 11.87 -3.55
CA ASN A 70 3.20 13.10 -3.24
C ASN A 70 4.03 13.01 -1.95
N GLY A 71 4.14 11.82 -1.35
CA GLY A 71 4.88 11.55 -0.11
C GLY A 71 4.08 11.69 1.18
N ASP A 72 2.75 11.80 1.11
CA ASP A 72 1.87 11.93 2.28
C ASP A 72 1.90 10.70 3.19
N THR A 73 1.98 9.50 2.61
CA THR A 73 2.18 8.26 3.36
C THR A 73 3.52 8.25 4.08
N ILE A 74 4.60 8.69 3.40
CA ILE A 74 5.93 8.80 4.03
C ILE A 74 5.89 9.80 5.17
N ALA A 75 5.24 10.97 4.99
CA ALA A 75 5.08 11.95 6.06
C ALA A 75 4.37 11.36 7.29
N SER A 76 3.32 10.59 7.05
CA SER A 76 2.58 9.90 8.11
C SER A 76 3.43 8.82 8.80
N PHE A 77 4.19 8.04 8.03
CA PHE A 77 5.13 7.04 8.55
C PHE A 77 6.23 7.68 9.42
N LEU A 78 6.87 8.74 8.94
CA LEU A 78 7.88 9.47 9.71
C LEU A 78 7.34 10.01 11.04
N LYS A 79 6.11 10.53 11.03
CA LYS A 79 5.44 10.97 12.24
C LYS A 79 5.15 9.80 13.19
N PHE A 80 4.69 8.67 12.65
CA PHE A 80 4.35 7.48 13.42
C PHE A 80 5.57 6.85 14.09
N THR A 81 6.72 6.82 13.40
CA THR A 81 8.00 6.26 13.89
C THR A 81 8.85 7.26 14.66
N ASN A 82 8.40 8.52 14.80
CA ASN A 82 9.23 9.63 15.31
C ASN A 82 10.56 9.77 14.53
N GLY A 83 10.52 9.54 13.22
CA GLY A 83 11.66 9.60 12.32
C GLY A 83 12.68 8.47 12.47
N LYS A 84 12.35 7.41 13.20
CA LYS A 84 13.22 6.25 13.39
C LYS A 84 12.84 5.13 12.43
N PHE A 85 13.73 4.77 11.53
CA PHE A 85 13.60 3.69 10.58
C PHE A 85 14.95 3.36 9.95
N LYS A 86 15.05 2.20 9.33
CA LYS A 86 16.27 1.76 8.64
C LYS A 86 16.28 2.26 7.20
N HIS A 87 15.24 1.99 6.42
CA HIS A 87 15.14 2.41 5.02
C HIS A 87 13.69 2.48 4.55
N ILE A 88 13.42 3.35 3.55
CA ILE A 88 12.14 3.44 2.85
C ILE A 88 12.37 3.25 1.36
N TYR A 89 11.55 2.42 0.70
CA TYR A 89 11.41 2.34 -0.75
C TYR A 89 10.02 2.82 -1.12
N SER A 90 9.91 3.83 -1.99
CA SER A 90 8.62 4.37 -2.42
C SER A 90 8.50 4.33 -3.94
N TYR A 91 7.42 3.73 -4.41
CA TYR A 91 7.12 3.50 -5.83
C TYR A 91 5.99 4.42 -6.28
N GLU A 92 6.25 5.19 -7.33
CA GLU A 92 5.26 6.07 -7.95
C GLU A 92 5.48 6.10 -9.48
N PRO A 93 4.55 5.59 -10.28
CA PRO A 93 4.73 5.53 -11.73
C PRO A 93 4.41 6.84 -12.46
N GLU A 94 3.56 7.70 -11.89
CA GLU A 94 3.12 8.93 -12.55
C GLU A 94 4.15 10.05 -12.39
N GLU A 95 4.54 10.69 -13.49
CA GLU A 95 5.61 11.70 -13.57
C GLU A 95 5.43 12.87 -12.62
N ILE A 96 4.21 13.44 -12.62
CA ILE A 96 3.92 14.65 -11.83
C ILE A 96 3.93 14.32 -10.34
N ASN A 97 3.36 13.19 -9.96
CA ASN A 97 3.35 12.72 -8.58
C ASN A 97 4.75 12.35 -8.13
N PHE A 98 5.51 11.61 -8.96
CA PHE A 98 6.89 11.25 -8.68
C PHE A 98 7.78 12.49 -8.45
N LYS A 99 7.56 13.56 -9.23
CA LYS A 99 8.26 14.83 -8.99
C LYS A 99 7.92 15.41 -7.62
N LYS A 100 6.64 15.49 -7.28
CA LYS A 100 6.19 16.00 -5.96
C LYS A 100 6.77 15.16 -4.81
N LEU A 101 6.77 13.83 -4.97
CA LEU A 101 7.39 12.90 -4.03
C LEU A 101 8.88 13.23 -3.82
N ASN A 102 9.64 13.39 -4.91
CA ASN A 102 11.07 13.72 -4.81
C ASN A 102 11.32 15.12 -4.23
N ASP A 103 10.50 16.11 -4.58
CA ASP A 103 10.59 17.45 -4.00
C ASP A 103 10.39 17.39 -2.48
N TYR A 104 9.40 16.61 -2.00
CA TYR A 104 9.18 16.39 -0.58
C TYR A 104 10.37 15.67 0.07
N ILE A 105 10.81 14.52 -0.49
CA ILE A 105 11.94 13.74 0.07
C ILE A 105 13.21 14.58 0.16
N SER A 106 13.48 15.40 -0.85
CA SER A 106 14.66 16.29 -0.89
C SER A 106 14.71 17.29 0.24
N SER A 107 13.56 17.65 0.82
CA SER A 107 13.44 18.55 1.97
C SER A 107 13.70 17.88 3.33
N LEU A 108 13.78 16.54 3.37
CA LEU A 108 13.94 15.78 4.60
C LEU A 108 15.42 15.62 4.99
N GLU A 109 15.72 15.68 6.27
CA GLU A 109 17.06 15.37 6.81
C GLU A 109 17.43 13.89 6.58
N SER A 110 16.44 13.00 6.59
CA SER A 110 16.61 11.55 6.41
C SER A 110 16.58 11.07 4.96
N LYS A 111 16.67 11.98 3.98
CA LYS A 111 16.57 11.67 2.54
C LYS A 111 17.50 10.54 2.07
N ASP A 112 18.70 10.43 2.62
CA ASP A 112 19.67 9.40 2.26
C ASP A 112 19.26 7.97 2.65
N LYS A 113 18.22 7.84 3.49
CA LYS A 113 17.58 6.57 3.86
C LYS A 113 16.31 6.27 3.05
N ILE A 114 16.00 7.07 2.02
CA ILE A 114 14.77 6.94 1.24
C ILE A 114 15.13 6.80 -0.24
N THR A 115 14.72 5.69 -0.82
CA THR A 115 14.86 5.41 -2.26
C THR A 115 13.51 5.57 -2.92
N THR A 116 13.39 6.52 -3.84
CA THR A 116 12.22 6.68 -4.69
C THR A 116 12.44 5.97 -6.01
N ILE A 117 11.41 5.28 -6.50
CA ILE A 117 11.46 4.45 -7.71
C ILE A 117 10.32 4.88 -8.63
N LYS A 118 10.68 5.40 -9.82
CA LYS A 118 9.71 5.82 -10.82
C LYS A 118 9.14 4.61 -11.58
N ALA A 119 8.37 3.81 -10.88
CA ALA A 119 7.70 2.64 -11.44
C ALA A 119 6.48 2.28 -10.60
N GLY A 120 5.51 1.61 -11.20
CA GLY A 120 4.48 0.89 -10.48
C GLY A 120 4.99 -0.46 -9.98
N VAL A 121 4.23 -1.11 -9.11
CA VAL A 121 4.56 -2.45 -8.60
C VAL A 121 3.72 -3.50 -9.29
N TYR A 122 4.38 -4.58 -9.75
CA TYR A 122 3.74 -5.68 -10.44
C TYR A 122 4.51 -6.99 -10.24
N TYR A 123 3.96 -8.14 -10.68
CA TYR A 123 4.65 -9.43 -10.52
C TYR A 123 5.83 -9.63 -11.49
N LYS A 124 5.99 -8.77 -12.49
CA LYS A 124 7.11 -8.81 -13.48
C LYS A 124 7.34 -7.45 -14.07
N ASN A 125 8.55 -7.23 -14.58
CA ASN A 125 8.89 -6.02 -15.29
C ASN A 125 8.12 -5.95 -16.61
N LYS A 126 7.38 -4.88 -16.83
CA LYS A 126 6.55 -4.64 -18.01
C LYS A 126 6.31 -3.13 -18.15
N THR A 127 5.99 -2.70 -19.38
CA THR A 127 5.46 -1.37 -19.63
C THR A 127 3.93 -1.44 -19.64
N PHE A 128 3.29 -0.61 -18.85
CA PHE A 128 1.86 -0.33 -18.86
C PHE A 128 1.60 1.09 -19.36
N TYR A 129 0.34 1.46 -19.42
CA TYR A 129 -0.11 2.82 -19.69
C TYR A 129 -0.82 3.37 -18.46
N LEU A 130 -0.82 4.69 -18.29
CA LEU A 130 -1.51 5.35 -17.21
C LEU A 130 -2.85 5.89 -17.70
N SER A 131 -3.91 5.67 -16.93
CA SER A 131 -5.21 6.30 -17.12
C SER A 131 -5.66 6.95 -15.81
N GLY A 132 -6.55 7.95 -15.92
CA GLY A 132 -6.98 8.73 -14.77
C GLY A 132 -6.15 10.00 -14.56
N GLN A 133 -6.41 10.68 -13.46
CA GLN A 133 -5.74 11.94 -13.10
C GLN A 133 -5.42 11.98 -11.59
N SER A 134 -4.29 12.59 -11.25
CA SER A 134 -3.88 12.84 -9.86
C SER A 134 -3.82 11.56 -9.02
N SER A 135 -4.49 11.53 -7.87
CA SER A 135 -4.49 10.39 -6.92
C SER A 135 -5.20 9.15 -7.46
N ALA A 136 -6.11 9.31 -8.44
CA ALA A 136 -6.83 8.20 -9.08
C ALA A 136 -6.16 7.72 -10.38
N THR A 137 -4.84 7.93 -10.54
CA THR A 137 -4.09 7.42 -11.69
C THR A 137 -3.80 5.95 -11.50
N THR A 138 -4.30 5.10 -12.40
CA THR A 138 -4.11 3.65 -12.39
C THR A 138 -3.33 3.17 -13.61
N CYS A 139 -2.62 2.06 -13.49
CA CYS A 139 -2.01 1.36 -14.61
C CYS A 139 -3.06 0.62 -15.44
N THR A 140 -2.91 0.60 -16.74
CA THR A 140 -3.82 -0.09 -17.69
C THR A 140 -3.04 -0.71 -18.84
N GLU A 141 -3.59 -1.77 -19.44
CA GLU A 141 -3.09 -2.31 -20.71
C GLU A 141 -3.60 -1.54 -21.93
N THR A 142 -4.64 -0.74 -21.76
CA THR A 142 -5.16 0.13 -22.82
C THR A 142 -4.14 1.21 -23.16
N ILE A 143 -3.79 1.32 -24.43
CA ILE A 143 -2.79 2.28 -24.92
C ILE A 143 -3.29 3.70 -24.69
N THR A 144 -2.50 4.47 -23.97
CA THR A 144 -2.67 5.92 -23.75
C THR A 144 -1.39 6.64 -24.17
N ASP A 145 -1.38 7.94 -24.08
CA ASP A 145 -0.21 8.79 -24.32
C ASP A 145 0.84 8.72 -23.19
N LYS A 146 0.46 8.21 -22.01
CA LYS A 146 1.32 8.11 -20.85
C LYS A 146 1.72 6.66 -20.57
N LYS A 147 3.02 6.38 -20.64
CA LYS A 147 3.61 5.08 -20.31
C LYS A 147 4.12 5.06 -18.87
N ALA A 148 4.03 3.89 -18.24
CA ALA A 148 4.61 3.62 -16.93
C ALA A 148 5.35 2.29 -16.95
N GLU A 149 6.54 2.28 -16.43
CA GLU A 149 7.24 1.04 -16.11
C GLU A 149 6.67 0.45 -14.83
N VAL A 150 6.57 -0.87 -14.78
CA VAL A 150 6.23 -1.60 -13.56
C VAL A 150 7.28 -2.65 -13.28
N ILE A 151 7.60 -2.83 -12.02
CA ILE A 151 8.67 -3.72 -11.57
C ILE A 151 8.22 -4.57 -10.38
N SER A 152 8.97 -5.62 -10.11
CA SER A 152 8.74 -6.48 -8.95
C SER A 152 9.46 -5.90 -7.72
N ILE A 153 8.83 -5.96 -6.57
CA ILE A 153 9.45 -5.59 -5.28
C ILE A 153 10.73 -6.40 -5.07
N ASP A 154 10.66 -7.74 -5.22
CA ASP A 154 11.78 -8.64 -4.93
C ASP A 154 13.04 -8.36 -5.76
N GLU A 155 12.91 -7.71 -6.91
CA GLU A 155 14.02 -7.40 -7.81
C GLU A 155 14.54 -5.97 -7.66
N SER A 156 13.87 -5.12 -6.89
CA SER A 156 14.14 -3.69 -6.82
C SER A 156 14.60 -3.19 -5.45
N ILE A 157 14.63 -4.06 -4.43
CA ILE A 157 15.08 -3.71 -3.09
C ILE A 157 16.30 -4.50 -2.67
N ASN A 158 17.16 -3.86 -1.84
CA ASN A 158 18.38 -4.47 -1.30
C ASN A 158 18.27 -4.81 0.20
N HIS A 159 17.16 -4.46 0.84
CA HIS A 159 16.91 -4.75 2.24
C HIS A 159 15.74 -5.72 2.38
N ILE A 160 15.72 -6.51 3.45
CA ILE A 160 14.58 -7.34 3.81
C ILE A 160 13.44 -6.42 4.28
N PRO A 161 12.27 -6.47 3.62
CA PRO A 161 11.14 -5.64 4.01
C PRO A 161 10.55 -6.10 5.34
N THR A 162 10.20 -5.17 6.21
CA THR A 162 9.53 -5.44 7.49
C THR A 162 8.11 -4.90 7.52
N PHE A 163 7.79 -3.97 6.62
CA PHE A 163 6.47 -3.40 6.46
C PHE A 163 6.21 -3.04 4.99
N ILE A 164 5.11 -3.50 4.42
CA ILE A 164 4.69 -3.22 3.05
C ILE A 164 3.30 -2.60 3.06
N LYS A 165 3.17 -1.39 2.51
CA LYS A 165 1.88 -0.75 2.20
C LYS A 165 1.63 -0.84 0.70
N MET A 166 0.40 -1.19 0.31
CA MET A 166 -0.04 -1.15 -1.08
C MET A 166 -1.36 -0.41 -1.21
N ASP A 167 -1.32 0.64 -2.01
CA ASP A 167 -2.47 1.41 -2.47
C ASP A 167 -2.15 1.81 -3.92
N ILE A 168 -2.42 0.90 -4.85
CA ILE A 168 -1.97 0.94 -6.25
C ILE A 168 -3.11 0.70 -7.25
N GLU A 169 -4.33 1.09 -6.82
CA GLU A 169 -5.49 1.19 -7.68
C GLU A 169 -5.81 -0.12 -8.41
N SER A 170 -6.11 -1.19 -7.63
CA SER A 170 -6.53 -2.52 -8.09
C SER A 170 -5.43 -3.44 -8.65
N PHE A 171 -4.15 -3.09 -8.51
CA PHE A 171 -3.03 -3.96 -8.88
C PHE A 171 -2.41 -4.74 -7.71
N GLU A 172 -3.00 -4.65 -6.51
CA GLU A 172 -2.48 -5.24 -5.26
C GLU A 172 -2.27 -6.75 -5.37
N ILE A 173 -3.26 -7.49 -5.92
CA ILE A 173 -3.17 -8.94 -6.08
C ILE A 173 -1.98 -9.31 -6.98
N GLN A 174 -1.82 -8.63 -8.10
CA GLN A 174 -0.73 -8.88 -9.05
C GLN A 174 0.64 -8.56 -8.44
N ALA A 175 0.73 -7.48 -7.68
CA ALA A 175 1.96 -7.10 -6.96
C ALA A 175 2.34 -8.15 -5.90
N LEU A 176 1.35 -8.63 -5.14
CA LEU A 176 1.53 -9.64 -4.10
C LEU A 176 2.01 -10.99 -4.65
N LEU A 177 1.59 -11.39 -5.87
CA LEU A 177 1.98 -12.68 -6.47
C LEU A 177 3.50 -12.87 -6.58
N LYS A 178 4.27 -11.81 -6.79
CA LYS A 178 5.74 -11.88 -6.83
C LYS A 178 6.39 -11.60 -5.47
N ALA A 179 5.78 -10.74 -4.66
CA ALA A 179 6.23 -10.46 -3.30
C ALA A 179 6.01 -11.64 -2.32
N ILE A 180 5.34 -12.72 -2.77
CA ILE A 180 5.03 -13.90 -1.93
C ILE A 180 6.30 -14.50 -1.31
N LYS A 181 7.44 -14.51 -2.01
CA LYS A 181 8.68 -15.03 -1.46
C LYS A 181 9.09 -14.23 -0.23
N ASN A 182 9.23 -12.92 -0.37
CA ASN A 182 9.56 -12.02 0.75
C ASN A 182 8.52 -12.10 1.88
N ILE A 183 7.23 -12.16 1.54
CA ILE A 183 6.14 -12.25 2.53
C ILE A 183 6.24 -13.57 3.33
N LYS A 184 6.42 -14.71 2.67
CA LYS A 184 6.50 -16.02 3.34
C LYS A 184 7.76 -16.20 4.16
N GLU A 185 8.90 -15.73 3.65
CA GLU A 185 10.20 -15.90 4.27
C GLU A 185 10.40 -14.92 5.45
N HIS A 186 10.01 -13.66 5.28
CA HIS A 186 10.32 -12.60 6.22
C HIS A 186 9.12 -12.09 7.01
N LYS A 187 7.89 -12.45 6.62
CA LYS A 187 6.63 -12.11 7.31
C LYS A 187 6.51 -10.61 7.64
N PRO A 188 6.69 -9.71 6.67
CA PRO A 188 6.51 -8.29 6.91
C PRO A 188 5.07 -7.99 7.34
N LYS A 189 4.88 -6.90 8.06
CA LYS A 189 3.57 -6.31 8.27
C LYS A 189 2.99 -5.87 6.93
N LEU A 190 1.69 -6.01 6.74
CA LEU A 190 1.02 -5.67 5.49
C LEU A 190 -0.12 -4.68 5.77
N ALA A 191 -0.16 -3.57 5.03
CA ALA A 191 -1.28 -2.64 4.95
C ALA A 191 -1.70 -2.52 3.48
N ILE A 192 -2.75 -3.24 3.09
CA ILE A 192 -3.17 -3.40 1.70
C ILE A 192 -4.56 -2.82 1.52
N CYS A 193 -4.71 -1.86 0.58
CA CYS A 193 -6.03 -1.41 0.15
C CYS A 193 -6.73 -2.51 -0.64
N ILE A 194 -8.01 -2.68 -0.35
CA ILE A 194 -8.89 -3.62 -1.07
C ILE A 194 -10.10 -2.84 -1.58
N TYR A 195 -10.28 -2.78 -2.89
CA TYR A 195 -11.35 -2.03 -3.58
C TYR A 195 -12.55 -2.90 -3.91
#